data_8a0776e71e8b2bbd8fa3d46a1acff6dd
#
_entry.id   8a0776e71e8b2bbd8fa3d46a1acff6dd
#
_cell.length_a   1.000
_cell.length_b   1.000
_cell.length_c   1.000
_cell.angle_alpha   90.00
_cell.angle_beta   90.00
_cell.angle_gamma   90.00
#
_symmetry.space_group_name_H-M   'P 1'
#
loop_
_entity.id
_entity.type
_entity.pdbx_description
1 polymer ?
#
loop_
_entity_poly.entity_id
_entity_poly.type
_entity_poly.pdbx_seq_one_letter_code
_entity_poly.pdbx_strand_id
1 'polypeptide(L)'
;MAPRVENKEQIMQHLLAVRQKLASLGVTSIGLFGSFVTGRQTPASAVDILVDFTPDQHSFDNFMELSFLLKDLLGRKVEVVTPEALSPHILLTV
;
A
#
# COMPACT_ATOMS: atom_id res chain seq x y z
N MET A 1 15.87 -10.88 -3.40
CA MET A 1 15.05 -10.38 -2.29
C MET A 1 15.05 -8.86 -2.30
N ALA A 2 13.89 -8.24 -2.24
CA ALA A 2 13.81 -6.78 -2.24
C ALA A 2 14.35 -6.22 -0.93
N PRO A 3 15.10 -5.12 -0.96
CA PRO A 3 15.52 -4.47 0.28
C PRO A 3 14.31 -3.94 1.03
N ARG A 4 14.42 -3.93 2.34
CA ARG A 4 13.39 -3.42 3.21
C ARG A 4 13.29 -1.91 3.06
N VAL A 5 12.07 -1.39 2.83
CA VAL A 5 11.88 0.06 2.71
C VAL A 5 12.04 0.73 4.08
N GLU A 6 12.56 1.94 4.08
CA GLU A 6 12.82 2.67 5.32
C GLU A 6 12.14 4.04 5.35
N ASN A 7 11.67 4.54 4.21
CA ASN A 7 11.03 5.85 4.14
C ASN A 7 9.97 5.86 3.04
N LYS A 8 9.16 6.93 3.03
CA LYS A 8 8.05 7.04 2.10
C LYS A 8 8.50 7.14 0.65
N GLU A 9 9.65 7.74 0.40
CA GLU A 9 10.16 7.88 -0.96
C GLU A 9 10.49 6.53 -1.56
N GLN A 10 11.08 5.63 -0.78
CA GLN A 10 11.36 4.27 -1.24
C GLN A 10 10.07 3.51 -1.51
N ILE A 11 9.06 3.68 -0.64
CA ILE A 11 7.77 3.03 -0.82
C ILE A 11 7.13 3.50 -2.13
N MET A 12 7.13 4.80 -2.38
CA MET A 12 6.53 5.36 -3.59
C MET A 12 7.23 4.85 -4.84
N GLN A 13 8.56 4.76 -4.82
CA GLN A 13 9.32 4.22 -5.95
C GLN A 13 8.95 2.77 -6.23
N HIS A 14 8.83 1.95 -5.18
CA HIS A 14 8.46 0.56 -5.35
C HIS A 14 7.04 0.41 -5.90
N LEU A 15 6.11 1.22 -5.41
CA LEU A 15 4.73 1.18 -5.89
C LEU A 15 4.64 1.59 -7.36
N LEU A 16 5.37 2.62 -7.76
CA LEU A 16 5.40 3.06 -9.15
C LEU A 16 5.98 1.98 -10.06
N ALA A 17 6.97 1.24 -9.58
CA ALA A 17 7.58 0.18 -10.37
C ALA A 17 6.62 -0.97 -10.68
N VAL A 18 5.60 -1.17 -9.83
CA VAL A 18 4.63 -2.25 -10.03
C VAL A 18 3.24 -1.73 -10.38
N ARG A 19 3.13 -0.49 -10.84
CA ARG A 19 1.83 0.13 -11.09
C ARG A 19 0.96 -0.66 -12.08
N GLN A 20 1.56 -1.29 -13.08
CA GLN A 20 0.81 -2.10 -14.03
C GLN A 20 0.24 -3.35 -13.37
N LYS A 21 1.01 -3.96 -12.49
CA LYS A 21 0.53 -5.12 -11.73
C LYS A 21 -0.62 -4.71 -10.81
N LEU A 22 -0.51 -3.56 -10.16
CA LEU A 22 -1.58 -3.05 -9.31
C LEU A 22 -2.84 -2.82 -10.12
N ALA A 23 -2.71 -2.22 -11.30
CA ALA A 23 -3.86 -2.01 -12.17
C ALA A 23 -4.50 -3.33 -12.59
N SER A 24 -3.70 -4.36 -12.83
CA SER A 24 -4.22 -5.68 -13.21
C SER A 24 -5.01 -6.34 -12.09
N LEU A 25 -4.78 -5.96 -10.85
CA LEU A 25 -5.55 -6.43 -9.70
C LEU A 25 -6.79 -5.59 -9.44
N GLY A 26 -7.04 -4.58 -10.26
CA GLY A 26 -8.22 -3.74 -10.12
C GLY A 26 -8.03 -2.53 -9.21
N VAL A 27 -6.79 -2.19 -8.89
CA VAL A 27 -6.50 -1.02 -8.04
C VAL A 27 -6.67 0.24 -8.87
N THR A 28 -7.53 1.15 -8.42
CA THR A 28 -7.77 2.44 -9.08
C THR A 28 -6.96 3.56 -8.44
N SER A 29 -6.71 3.46 -7.15
CA SER A 29 -5.84 4.40 -6.47
C SER A 29 -5.18 3.71 -5.28
N ILE A 30 -4.02 4.20 -4.91
CA ILE A 30 -3.28 3.69 -3.78
C ILE A 30 -2.62 4.87 -3.08
N GLY A 31 -2.70 4.89 -1.77
CA GLY A 31 -2.15 5.97 -0.98
C GLY A 31 -1.44 5.44 0.27
N LEU A 32 -0.62 6.29 0.83
CA LEU A 32 0.16 5.98 2.02
C LEU A 32 -0.33 6.84 3.17
N PHE A 33 -0.44 6.25 4.36
CA PHE A 33 -0.81 7.01 5.54
C PHE A 33 -0.06 6.46 6.76
N GLY A 34 -0.30 7.06 7.93
CA GLY A 34 0.30 6.60 9.17
C GLY A 34 1.73 7.09 9.36
N SER A 35 2.53 6.31 10.10
CA SER A 35 3.84 6.75 10.55
C SER A 35 4.81 7.08 9.43
N PHE A 36 4.72 6.38 8.29
CA PHE A 36 5.61 6.67 7.16
C PHE A 36 5.34 8.01 6.51
N VAL A 37 4.10 8.50 6.58
CA VAL A 37 3.76 9.83 6.06
C VAL A 37 4.22 10.92 7.03
N THR A 38 4.05 10.70 8.32
CA THR A 38 4.37 11.69 9.34
C THR A 38 5.83 11.69 9.75
N GLY A 39 6.64 10.75 9.23
CA GLY A 39 8.05 10.68 9.57
C GLY A 39 8.33 10.04 10.92
N ARG A 40 7.36 9.35 11.49
CA ARG A 40 7.50 8.71 12.81
C ARG A 40 7.77 7.21 12.72
N GLN A 41 8.12 6.73 11.54
CA GLN A 41 8.37 5.31 11.35
C GLN A 41 9.59 4.84 12.13
N THR A 42 9.51 3.61 12.60
CA THR A 42 10.60 2.91 13.28
C THR A 42 10.89 1.61 12.55
N PRO A 43 11.98 0.90 12.87
CA PRO A 43 12.22 -0.41 12.26
C PRO A 43 11.08 -1.41 12.46
N ALA A 44 10.24 -1.23 13.47
CA ALA A 44 9.11 -2.11 13.75
C ALA A 44 7.80 -1.63 13.13
N SER A 45 7.79 -0.47 12.48
CA SER A 45 6.56 0.09 11.92
C SER A 45 6.05 -0.72 10.74
N ALA A 46 4.73 -0.93 10.68
CA ALA A 46 4.07 -1.44 9.49
C ALA A 46 3.87 -0.31 8.49
N VAL A 47 3.77 -0.67 7.22
CA VAL A 47 3.41 0.29 6.16
C VAL A 47 1.89 0.30 6.05
N ASP A 48 1.28 1.45 6.27
CA ASP A 48 -0.18 1.61 6.21
C ASP A 48 -0.55 2.13 4.83
N ILE A 49 -1.32 1.33 4.10
CA ILE A 49 -1.66 1.62 2.71
C ILE A 49 -3.17 1.62 2.53
N LEU A 50 -3.67 2.68 1.94
CA LEU A 50 -5.07 2.80 1.55
C LEU A 50 -5.20 2.46 0.07
N VAL A 51 -6.08 1.52 -0.26
CA VAL A 51 -6.27 1.05 -1.62
C VAL A 51 -7.72 1.18 -2.01
N ASP A 52 -7.96 1.69 -3.21
CA ASP A 52 -9.29 1.71 -3.80
C ASP A 52 -9.30 0.78 -5.01
N PHE A 53 -10.33 -0.06 -5.10
CA PHE A 53 -10.51 -1.01 -6.19
C PHE A 53 -11.65 -0.57 -7.09
N THR A 54 -11.62 -0.98 -8.35
CA THR A 54 -12.82 -0.91 -9.16
C THR A 54 -13.89 -1.82 -8.55
N PRO A 55 -15.18 -1.46 -8.62
CA PRO A 55 -16.21 -2.28 -7.98
C PRO A 55 -16.20 -3.74 -8.43
N ASP A 56 -15.90 -3.99 -9.70
CA ASP A 56 -15.89 -5.35 -10.26
C ASP A 56 -14.69 -6.18 -9.78
N GLN A 57 -13.65 -5.52 -9.30
CA GLN A 57 -12.39 -6.18 -8.94
C GLN A 57 -12.15 -6.21 -7.43
N HIS A 58 -13.07 -5.66 -6.65
CA HIS A 58 -12.94 -5.63 -5.20
C HIS A 58 -13.39 -6.96 -4.62
N SER A 59 -12.56 -7.98 -4.76
CA SER A 59 -12.82 -9.32 -4.24
C SER A 59 -11.83 -9.63 -3.12
N PHE A 60 -12.17 -10.62 -2.31
CA PHE A 60 -11.29 -11.09 -1.25
C PHE A 60 -9.97 -11.60 -1.83
N ASP A 61 -10.04 -12.34 -2.94
CA ASP A 61 -8.84 -12.89 -3.57
C ASP A 61 -7.91 -11.79 -4.07
N ASN A 62 -8.45 -10.77 -4.72
CA ASN A 62 -7.63 -9.64 -5.18
C ASN A 62 -7.02 -8.88 -4.02
N PHE A 63 -7.79 -8.69 -2.95
CA PHE A 63 -7.30 -8.02 -1.75
C PHE A 63 -6.13 -8.80 -1.12
N MET A 64 -6.27 -10.10 -0.99
CA MET A 64 -5.22 -10.93 -0.40
C MET A 64 -3.98 -10.99 -1.28
N GLU A 65 -4.16 -11.09 -2.59
CA GLU A 65 -3.04 -11.11 -3.51
C GLU A 65 -2.28 -9.79 -3.47
N LEU A 66 -2.99 -8.68 -3.40
CA LEU A 66 -2.38 -7.36 -3.25
C LEU A 66 -1.58 -7.27 -1.95
N SER A 67 -2.14 -7.75 -0.85
CA SER A 67 -1.46 -7.72 0.44
C SER A 67 -0.15 -8.50 0.41
N PHE A 68 -0.16 -9.69 -0.17
CA PHE A 68 1.06 -10.49 -0.30
C PHE A 68 2.08 -9.83 -1.21
N LEU A 69 1.62 -9.26 -2.32
CA LEU A 69 2.51 -8.55 -3.24
C LEU A 69 3.21 -7.38 -2.54
N LEU A 70 2.46 -6.58 -1.82
CA LEU A 70 3.02 -5.40 -1.15
C LEU A 70 3.97 -5.79 -0.02
N LYS A 71 3.61 -6.79 0.76
CA LYS A 71 4.46 -7.29 1.83
C LYS A 71 5.80 -7.78 1.28
N ASP A 72 5.76 -8.52 0.20
CA ASP A 72 6.94 -9.07 -0.44
C ASP A 72 7.80 -7.97 -1.05
N LEU A 73 7.14 -7.03 -1.73
CA LEU A 73 7.80 -5.93 -2.41
C LEU A 73 8.50 -4.98 -1.44
N LEU A 74 7.84 -4.65 -0.34
CA LEU A 74 8.33 -3.64 0.59
C LEU A 74 9.21 -4.21 1.70
N GLY A 75 9.23 -5.53 1.86
CA GLY A 75 10.06 -6.20 2.86
C GLY A 75 9.66 -5.88 4.29
N ARG A 76 8.41 -5.46 4.51
CA ARG A 76 7.88 -5.09 5.81
C ARG A 76 6.46 -5.60 5.96
N LYS A 77 5.97 -5.63 7.20
CA LYS A 77 4.56 -5.82 7.46
C LYS A 77 3.78 -4.67 6.81
N VAL A 78 2.72 -5.00 6.10
CA VAL A 78 1.88 -4.03 5.41
C VAL A 78 0.45 -4.20 5.90
N GLU A 79 -0.19 -3.08 6.24
CA GLU A 79 -1.61 -3.05 6.57
C GLU A 79 -2.35 -2.37 5.43
N VAL A 80 -3.21 -3.13 4.76
CA VAL A 80 -3.98 -2.66 3.62
C VAL A 80 -5.41 -2.40 4.07
N VAL A 81 -5.89 -1.19 3.83
CA VAL A 81 -7.27 -0.83 4.16
C VAL A 81 -7.94 -0.22 2.95
N THR A 82 -9.27 -0.29 2.94
CA THR A 82 -10.09 0.32 1.89
C THR A 82 -10.74 1.59 2.44
N PRO A 83 -11.22 2.50 1.56
CA PRO A 83 -11.83 3.75 2.04
C PRO A 83 -13.00 3.55 2.98
N GLU A 84 -13.74 2.46 2.85
CA GLU A 84 -14.89 2.17 3.70
C GLU A 84 -14.49 1.94 5.15
N ALA A 85 -13.27 1.51 5.39
CA ALA A 85 -12.77 1.20 6.73
C ALA A 85 -12.03 2.36 7.37
N LEU A 86 -11.92 3.50 6.69
CA LEU A 86 -11.07 4.60 7.13
C LEU A 86 -11.83 5.91 7.15
N SER A 87 -11.66 6.67 8.24
CA SER A 87 -12.16 8.05 8.30
C SER A 87 -11.30 8.93 7.38
N PRO A 88 -11.87 10.04 6.87
CA PRO A 88 -11.08 10.95 6.03
C PRO A 88 -10.00 11.65 6.86
N HIS A 89 -8.77 11.29 6.63
CA HIS A 89 -7.60 11.86 7.29
C HIS A 89 -6.52 12.18 6.27
N ILE A 90 -5.36 12.56 6.76
CA ILE A 90 -4.22 12.87 5.91
C ILE A 90 -3.83 11.64 5.10
N LEU A 91 -3.77 11.82 3.79
CA LEU A 91 -3.47 10.75 2.86
C LEU A 91 -2.49 11.26 1.81
N LEU A 92 -1.41 10.50 1.60
CA LEU A 92 -0.48 10.75 0.52
C LEU A 92 -0.80 9.80 -0.61
N THR A 93 -1.34 10.33 -1.70
CA THR A 93 -1.81 9.53 -2.84
C THR A 93 -0.71 9.33 -3.87
N VAL A 94 -0.66 8.15 -4.41
CA VAL A 94 0.21 7.82 -5.54
C VAL A 94 -0.49 8.10 -6.85
#